data_467d26f3809eb0861485194312bfe1e1
#
_entry.id   467d26f3809eb0861485194312bfe1e1
#
_cell.length_a   1.000
_cell.length_b   1.000
_cell.length_c   1.000
_cell.angle_alpha   90.00
_cell.angle_beta   90.00
_cell.angle_gamma   90.00
#
_symmetry.space_group_name_H-M   'P 1'
#
loop_
_entity.id
_entity.type
_entity.pdbx_description
1 polymer ?
#
loop_
_entity_poly.entity_id
_entity_poly.type
_entity_poly.pdbx_seq_one_letter_code
_entity_poly.pdbx_strand_id
1 'polypeptide(L)'
;MYELIVTTNGRPSEEGIERAKQLANEWGVPYEARRKRSIRTLHETWACDVYVVGKEEEQFYPLGASEPFTFHPSMSLVRYKRMKRGGEDPLVALGSLREGDTFVDCTLGRGSDSIVASVAVGESGRVLAFEKVKPIARIVREGMKTYESNDSTFERAVKQVEVKNVEAVDGLRQLSDRSVDVVYLDPMFEASIDEATPFFDVKRAASYDPVTDEWIDEAKRVARRAVIWKVHYKSDAPERYGFTRIRRQTSKFHYTVWTTKKART
;
A
#
# COMPACT_ATOMS: atom_id res chain seq x y z
N MET A 1 1.48 -8.61 26.13
CA MET A 1 0.52 -7.51 25.77
C MET A 1 0.19 -7.72 24.30
N TYR A 2 -1.06 -7.69 23.94
CA TYR A 2 -1.43 -7.88 22.52
C TYR A 2 -1.21 -6.56 21.77
N GLU A 3 -0.75 -6.64 20.51
CA GLU A 3 -0.56 -5.47 19.65
C GLU A 3 -1.85 -5.06 18.93
N LEU A 4 -2.81 -5.97 18.83
CA LEU A 4 -4.07 -5.81 18.09
C LEU A 4 -5.21 -6.59 18.75
N ILE A 5 -6.41 -6.04 18.74
CA ILE A 5 -7.66 -6.75 19.03
C ILE A 5 -8.61 -6.65 17.83
N VAL A 6 -9.48 -7.66 17.66
CA VAL A 6 -10.59 -7.63 16.70
C VAL A 6 -11.89 -7.40 17.45
N THR A 7 -12.72 -6.51 16.94
CA THR A 7 -14.06 -6.22 17.48
C THR A 7 -15.07 -6.04 16.33
N THR A 8 -16.31 -5.72 16.67
CA THR A 8 -17.37 -5.43 15.69
C THR A 8 -17.76 -3.95 15.71
N ASN A 9 -18.62 -3.53 14.80
CA ASN A 9 -19.32 -2.25 14.87
C ASN A 9 -20.20 -2.18 16.14
N GLY A 10 -20.83 -1.03 16.40
CA GLY A 10 -21.60 -0.78 17.63
C GLY A 10 -22.89 -1.61 17.77
N ARG A 11 -23.45 -2.11 16.68
CA ARG A 11 -24.67 -2.94 16.61
C ARG A 11 -24.46 -4.10 15.64
N PRO A 12 -23.67 -5.09 16.01
CA PRO A 12 -23.36 -6.20 15.13
C PRO A 12 -24.56 -7.18 15.01
N SER A 13 -24.67 -7.83 13.85
CA SER A 13 -25.46 -9.04 13.70
C SER A 13 -24.71 -10.24 14.29
N GLU A 14 -25.42 -11.37 14.51
CA GLU A 14 -24.79 -12.62 14.93
C GLU A 14 -23.72 -13.07 13.94
N GLU A 15 -24.00 -12.98 12.64
CA GLU A 15 -23.03 -13.26 11.59
C GLU A 15 -21.78 -12.35 11.66
N GLY A 16 -21.98 -11.06 11.93
CA GLY A 16 -20.86 -10.11 12.11
C GLY A 16 -19.99 -10.47 13.32
N ILE A 17 -20.59 -10.92 14.41
CA ILE A 17 -19.87 -11.39 15.59
C ILE A 17 -19.05 -12.64 15.24
N GLU A 18 -19.64 -13.59 14.53
CA GLU A 18 -18.97 -14.84 14.17
C GLU A 18 -17.82 -14.61 13.19
N ARG A 19 -18.01 -13.74 12.19
CA ARG A 19 -16.91 -13.28 11.30
C ARG A 19 -15.76 -12.64 12.09
N ALA A 20 -16.07 -11.80 13.07
CA ALA A 20 -15.05 -11.14 13.88
C ALA A 20 -14.26 -12.14 14.75
N LYS A 21 -14.94 -13.15 15.33
CA LYS A 21 -14.28 -14.22 16.09
C LYS A 21 -13.40 -15.11 15.20
N GLN A 22 -13.89 -15.48 14.03
CA GLN A 22 -13.12 -16.26 13.05
C GLN A 22 -11.86 -15.52 12.64
N LEU A 23 -11.98 -14.22 12.32
CA LEU A 23 -10.85 -13.39 11.97
C LEU A 23 -9.84 -13.25 13.11
N ALA A 24 -10.32 -13.04 14.34
CA ALA A 24 -9.47 -12.99 15.52
C ALA A 24 -8.67 -14.28 15.72
N ASN A 25 -9.34 -15.43 15.55
CA ASN A 25 -8.71 -16.74 15.63
C ASN A 25 -7.68 -16.96 14.50
N GLU A 26 -8.03 -16.61 13.25
CA GLU A 26 -7.11 -16.68 12.10
C GLU A 26 -5.84 -15.84 12.32
N TRP A 27 -5.99 -14.68 12.95
CA TRP A 27 -4.87 -13.78 13.21
C TRP A 27 -4.11 -14.09 14.51
N GLY A 28 -4.64 -14.97 15.37
CA GLY A 28 -4.05 -15.27 16.66
C GLY A 28 -4.14 -14.11 17.65
N VAL A 29 -5.18 -13.27 17.55
CA VAL A 29 -5.41 -12.09 18.39
C VAL A 29 -6.74 -12.20 19.13
N PRO A 30 -6.95 -11.46 20.25
CA PRO A 30 -8.21 -11.50 20.97
C PRO A 30 -9.39 -10.94 20.16
N TYR A 31 -10.53 -11.61 20.25
CA TYR A 31 -11.83 -11.00 19.94
C TYR A 31 -12.36 -10.29 21.19
N GLU A 32 -12.66 -9.00 21.07
CA GLU A 32 -13.25 -8.20 22.13
C GLU A 32 -14.66 -7.72 21.76
N ALA A 33 -15.67 -8.17 22.51
CA ALA A 33 -17.05 -7.75 22.26
C ALA A 33 -17.20 -6.23 22.41
N ARG A 34 -17.77 -5.56 21.40
CA ARG A 34 -17.87 -4.10 21.37
C ARG A 34 -18.63 -3.50 22.56
N ARG A 35 -19.76 -4.08 22.94
CA ARG A 35 -20.62 -3.64 24.05
C ARG A 35 -20.86 -2.13 24.08
N LYS A 36 -21.05 -1.51 22.91
CA LYS A 36 -21.26 -0.06 22.69
C LYS A 36 -20.09 0.84 23.13
N ARG A 37 -18.92 0.28 23.50
CA ARG A 37 -17.74 1.08 23.85
C ARG A 37 -17.20 1.85 22.63
N SER A 38 -16.64 3.04 22.87
CA SER A 38 -15.97 3.81 21.85
C SER A 38 -14.62 3.16 21.46
N ILE A 39 -14.04 3.54 20.32
CA ILE A 39 -12.68 3.13 19.95
C ILE A 39 -11.70 3.63 21.00
N ARG A 40 -11.85 4.87 21.44
CA ARG A 40 -11.02 5.46 22.48
C ARG A 40 -11.03 4.62 23.75
N THR A 41 -12.20 4.18 24.22
CA THR A 41 -12.31 3.31 25.39
C THR A 41 -11.60 1.96 25.20
N LEU A 42 -11.65 1.40 23.97
CA LEU A 42 -10.92 0.17 23.67
C LEU A 42 -9.41 0.40 23.68
N HIS A 43 -8.92 1.49 23.10
CA HIS A 43 -7.51 1.88 23.18
C HIS A 43 -7.03 2.09 24.61
N GLU A 44 -7.83 2.78 25.45
CA GLU A 44 -7.53 3.00 26.87
C GLU A 44 -7.50 1.69 27.67
N THR A 45 -8.36 0.72 27.32
CA THR A 45 -8.47 -0.56 28.03
C THR A 45 -7.36 -1.54 27.64
N TRP A 46 -7.04 -1.63 26.34
CA TRP A 46 -6.18 -2.67 25.80
C TRP A 46 -4.77 -2.17 25.43
N ALA A 47 -4.59 -0.85 25.32
CA ALA A 47 -3.34 -0.19 24.89
C ALA A 47 -2.76 -0.79 23.57
N CYS A 48 -3.64 -1.10 22.62
CA CYS A 48 -3.29 -1.74 21.34
C CYS A 48 -4.14 -1.21 20.19
N ASP A 49 -3.79 -1.62 18.98
CA ASP A 49 -4.56 -1.36 17.77
C ASP A 49 -5.94 -2.04 17.83
N VAL A 50 -6.92 -1.47 17.10
CA VAL A 50 -8.29 -2.01 17.05
C VAL A 50 -8.71 -2.25 15.61
N TYR A 51 -9.07 -3.49 15.30
CA TYR A 51 -9.70 -3.86 14.03
C TYR A 51 -11.20 -4.05 14.21
N VAL A 52 -11.99 -3.37 13.38
CA VAL A 52 -13.46 -3.39 13.46
C VAL A 52 -14.03 -4.11 12.25
N VAL A 53 -14.70 -5.23 12.49
CA VAL A 53 -15.49 -5.93 11.46
C VAL A 53 -16.85 -5.26 11.39
N GLY A 54 -17.06 -4.47 10.33
CA GLY A 54 -18.34 -3.81 10.02
C GLY A 54 -19.26 -4.69 9.17
N LYS A 55 -20.48 -4.21 8.92
CA LYS A 55 -21.43 -4.89 8.04
C LYS A 55 -21.00 -4.80 6.57
N GLU A 56 -20.62 -3.61 6.13
CA GLU A 56 -20.28 -3.30 4.74
C GLU A 56 -18.78 -3.01 4.57
N GLU A 57 -18.15 -2.44 5.59
CA GLU A 57 -16.76 -2.00 5.56
C GLU A 57 -16.00 -2.44 6.80
N GLU A 58 -14.78 -2.91 6.62
CA GLU A 58 -13.84 -3.18 7.70
C GLU A 58 -12.98 -1.95 7.96
N GLN A 59 -12.65 -1.67 9.23
CA GLN A 59 -11.93 -0.48 9.65
C GLN A 59 -10.76 -0.85 10.56
N PHE A 60 -9.64 -0.17 10.41
CA PHE A 60 -8.49 -0.34 11.26
C PHE A 60 -8.14 0.97 11.97
N TYR A 61 -8.04 0.92 13.27
CA TYR A 61 -7.68 2.04 14.13
C TYR A 61 -6.34 1.74 14.79
N PRO A 62 -5.22 2.32 14.33
CA PRO A 62 -3.97 2.31 15.06
C PRO A 62 -4.13 2.90 16.45
N LEU A 63 -3.35 2.45 17.42
CA LEU A 63 -3.41 2.96 18.79
C LEU A 63 -3.26 4.49 18.83
N GLY A 64 -4.28 5.15 19.37
CA GLY A 64 -4.36 6.60 19.48
C GLY A 64 -4.90 7.31 18.23
N ALA A 65 -5.23 6.58 17.16
CA ALA A 65 -5.89 7.14 16.00
C ALA A 65 -7.35 7.52 16.30
N SER A 66 -7.77 8.70 15.88
CA SER A 66 -9.15 9.16 15.94
C SER A 66 -9.98 8.74 14.74
N GLU A 67 -9.33 8.57 13.58
CA GLU A 67 -9.94 8.22 12.32
C GLU A 67 -9.49 6.83 11.85
N PRO A 68 -10.37 6.05 11.23
CA PRO A 68 -10.02 4.73 10.74
C PRO A 68 -9.19 4.77 9.46
N PHE A 69 -8.36 3.76 9.29
CA PHE A 69 -7.92 3.37 7.97
C PHE A 69 -9.03 2.57 7.29
N THR A 70 -9.43 3.01 6.11
CA THR A 70 -10.38 2.34 5.21
C THR A 70 -9.85 2.36 3.77
N PHE A 71 -10.41 1.51 2.91
CA PHE A 71 -10.06 1.52 1.49
C PHE A 71 -10.81 2.62 0.77
N HIS A 72 -10.07 3.47 0.07
CA HIS A 72 -10.64 4.54 -0.76
C HIS A 72 -9.73 4.84 -1.96
N PRO A 73 -10.13 4.49 -3.20
CA PRO A 73 -9.30 4.69 -4.39
C PRO A 73 -9.38 6.10 -4.97
N SER A 74 -9.81 7.11 -4.19
CA SER A 74 -10.07 8.48 -4.65
C SER A 74 -8.86 9.13 -5.31
N MET A 75 -7.66 8.95 -4.76
CA MET A 75 -6.43 9.53 -5.34
C MET A 75 -6.05 8.86 -6.67
N SER A 76 -6.18 7.55 -6.78
CA SER A 76 -5.95 6.85 -8.04
C SER A 76 -7.01 7.20 -9.09
N LEU A 77 -8.27 7.42 -8.69
CA LEU A 77 -9.32 7.87 -9.59
C LEU A 77 -9.03 9.26 -10.18
N VAL A 78 -8.52 10.20 -9.37
CA VAL A 78 -8.10 11.53 -9.85
C VAL A 78 -6.97 11.41 -10.87
N ARG A 79 -5.95 10.58 -10.58
CA ARG A 79 -4.82 10.31 -11.47
C ARG A 79 -5.29 9.64 -12.76
N TYR A 80 -6.13 8.62 -12.66
CA TYR A 80 -6.75 7.95 -13.82
C TYR A 80 -7.51 8.94 -14.73
N LYS A 81 -8.38 9.78 -14.15
CA LYS A 81 -9.12 10.79 -14.93
C LYS A 81 -8.19 11.77 -15.67
N ARG A 82 -7.05 12.13 -15.04
CA ARG A 82 -6.03 12.95 -15.69
C ARG A 82 -5.38 12.20 -16.86
N MET A 83 -4.98 10.95 -16.68
CA MET A 83 -4.41 10.11 -17.73
C MET A 83 -5.39 9.93 -18.90
N LYS A 84 -6.66 9.66 -18.62
CA LYS A 84 -7.73 9.53 -19.63
C LYS A 84 -7.93 10.79 -20.48
N ARG A 85 -7.55 11.96 -19.96
CA ARG A 85 -7.57 13.25 -20.67
C ARG A 85 -6.24 13.58 -21.38
N GLY A 86 -5.33 12.62 -21.48
CA GLY A 86 -4.01 12.81 -22.13
C GLY A 86 -2.94 13.41 -21.20
N GLY A 87 -3.21 13.54 -19.90
CA GLY A 87 -2.21 13.97 -18.93
C GLY A 87 -1.25 12.83 -18.58
N GLU A 88 0.01 13.17 -18.34
CA GLU A 88 1.03 12.20 -17.98
C GLU A 88 1.04 11.92 -16.46
N ASP A 89 1.17 10.65 -16.06
CA ASP A 89 1.40 10.27 -14.68
C ASP A 89 2.90 10.00 -14.43
N PRO A 90 3.51 10.63 -13.41
CA PRO A 90 4.95 10.51 -13.19
C PRO A 90 5.44 9.07 -12.95
N LEU A 91 4.67 8.25 -12.24
CA LEU A 91 5.03 6.85 -12.01
C LEU A 91 5.04 6.06 -13.32
N VAL A 92 4.00 6.25 -14.12
CA VAL A 92 3.85 5.59 -15.43
C VAL A 92 4.96 6.01 -16.38
N ALA A 93 5.24 7.31 -16.47
CA ALA A 93 6.29 7.85 -17.34
C ALA A 93 7.69 7.35 -16.96
N LEU A 94 8.04 7.44 -15.66
CA LEU A 94 9.37 7.03 -15.18
C LEU A 94 9.60 5.53 -15.30
N GLY A 95 8.58 4.71 -15.06
CA GLY A 95 8.62 3.27 -15.27
C GLY A 95 8.54 2.88 -16.74
N SER A 96 8.21 3.83 -17.64
CA SER A 96 7.83 3.53 -19.02
C SER A 96 6.82 2.38 -19.06
N LEU A 97 5.83 2.43 -18.16
CA LEU A 97 4.82 1.39 -18.02
C LEU A 97 3.95 1.34 -19.26
N ARG A 98 3.71 0.14 -19.75
CA ARG A 98 2.92 -0.13 -20.95
C ARG A 98 2.10 -1.39 -20.77
N GLU A 99 1.16 -1.58 -21.65
CA GLU A 99 0.33 -2.78 -21.67
C GLU A 99 1.16 -4.07 -21.70
N GLY A 100 0.77 -5.04 -20.89
CA GLY A 100 1.46 -6.32 -20.73
C GLY A 100 2.60 -6.34 -19.73
N ASP A 101 3.01 -5.18 -19.17
CA ASP A 101 4.09 -5.15 -18.18
C ASP A 101 3.67 -5.80 -16.84
N THR A 102 4.67 -6.32 -16.13
CA THR A 102 4.56 -6.75 -14.74
C THR A 102 5.13 -5.67 -13.82
N PHE A 103 4.31 -5.22 -12.87
CA PHE A 103 4.68 -4.21 -11.88
C PHE A 103 4.61 -4.79 -10.47
N VAL A 104 5.61 -4.49 -9.63
CA VAL A 104 5.60 -4.81 -8.20
C VAL A 104 5.64 -3.54 -7.38
N ASP A 105 4.63 -3.36 -6.53
CA ASP A 105 4.59 -2.33 -5.50
C ASP A 105 5.01 -2.95 -4.15
N CYS A 106 6.17 -2.56 -3.65
CA CYS A 106 6.70 -3.06 -2.37
C CYS A 106 6.05 -2.43 -1.14
N THR A 107 5.18 -1.43 -1.33
CA THR A 107 4.66 -0.55 -0.27
C THR A 107 3.21 -0.16 -0.54
N LEU A 108 2.32 -1.14 -0.62
CA LEU A 108 0.93 -0.98 -1.04
C LEU A 108 0.21 0.22 -0.40
N GLY A 109 0.28 0.36 0.93
CA GLY A 109 -0.47 1.37 1.68
C GLY A 109 -1.95 1.38 1.31
N ARG A 110 -2.46 2.50 0.76
CA ARG A 110 -3.84 2.62 0.26
C ARG A 110 -4.03 2.07 -1.17
N GLY A 111 -3.00 1.54 -1.80
CA GLY A 111 -3.04 0.97 -3.14
C GLY A 111 -3.12 1.97 -4.29
N SER A 112 -2.93 3.27 -4.04
CA SER A 112 -3.11 4.30 -5.07
C SER A 112 -2.11 4.17 -6.22
N ASP A 113 -0.85 3.87 -5.94
CA ASP A 113 0.20 3.70 -6.95
C ASP A 113 0.02 2.37 -7.71
N SER A 114 -0.34 1.29 -7.00
CA SER A 114 -0.69 -0.01 -7.58
C SER A 114 -1.85 0.08 -8.57
N ILE A 115 -2.94 0.82 -8.22
CA ILE A 115 -4.10 0.99 -9.11
C ILE A 115 -3.71 1.79 -10.36
N VAL A 116 -2.90 2.84 -10.22
CA VAL A 116 -2.42 3.63 -11.37
C VAL A 116 -1.52 2.79 -12.29
N ALA A 117 -0.63 1.99 -11.70
CA ALA A 117 0.16 1.03 -12.47
C ALA A 117 -0.73 0.02 -13.20
N SER A 118 -1.77 -0.50 -12.53
CA SER A 118 -2.74 -1.44 -13.12
C SER A 118 -3.48 -0.85 -14.32
N VAL A 119 -3.86 0.43 -14.25
CA VAL A 119 -4.41 1.14 -15.42
C VAL A 119 -3.42 1.15 -16.59
N ALA A 120 -2.15 1.41 -16.32
CA ALA A 120 -1.12 1.55 -17.35
C ALA A 120 -0.72 0.21 -17.99
N VAL A 121 -0.65 -0.86 -17.20
CA VAL A 121 -0.28 -2.19 -17.71
C VAL A 121 -1.43 -2.93 -18.38
N GLY A 122 -2.66 -2.45 -18.23
CA GLY A 122 -3.83 -2.98 -18.92
C GLY A 122 -4.23 -4.40 -18.49
N GLU A 123 -5.10 -5.04 -19.27
CA GLU A 123 -5.63 -6.38 -18.99
C GLU A 123 -4.59 -7.49 -19.09
N SER A 124 -3.66 -7.36 -20.00
CA SER A 124 -2.59 -8.32 -20.25
C SER A 124 -1.43 -8.20 -19.27
N GLY A 125 -1.37 -7.08 -18.50
CA GLY A 125 -0.34 -6.84 -17.51
C GLY A 125 -0.68 -7.46 -16.15
N ARG A 126 0.28 -7.34 -15.22
CA ARG A 126 0.14 -7.85 -13.86
C ARG A 126 0.64 -6.84 -12.84
N VAL A 127 -0.11 -6.62 -11.77
CA VAL A 127 0.31 -5.80 -10.62
C VAL A 127 0.27 -6.64 -9.36
N LEU A 128 1.42 -6.76 -8.73
CA LEU A 128 1.60 -7.43 -7.45
C LEU A 128 1.97 -6.36 -6.41
N ALA A 129 1.30 -6.37 -5.25
CA ALA A 129 1.50 -5.37 -4.22
C ALA A 129 1.71 -6.00 -2.85
N PHE A 130 2.77 -5.58 -2.15
CA PHE A 130 3.16 -6.09 -0.84
C PHE A 130 2.76 -5.12 0.26
N GLU A 131 2.24 -5.65 1.35
CA GLU A 131 1.91 -4.90 2.56
C GLU A 131 2.16 -5.79 3.78
N LYS A 132 3.04 -5.34 4.67
CA LYS A 132 3.38 -6.13 5.86
C LYS A 132 2.35 -6.02 6.97
N VAL A 133 1.66 -4.88 7.08
CA VAL A 133 0.64 -4.64 8.11
C VAL A 133 -0.63 -5.40 7.72
N LYS A 134 -0.86 -6.53 8.39
CA LYS A 134 -1.97 -7.45 8.09
C LYS A 134 -3.36 -6.78 8.02
N PRO A 135 -3.75 -5.90 8.96
CA PRO A 135 -4.99 -5.13 8.85
C PRO A 135 -5.10 -4.29 7.58
N ILE A 136 -4.03 -3.59 7.19
CA ILE A 136 -4.00 -2.75 5.99
C ILE A 136 -4.12 -3.61 4.74
N ALA A 137 -3.30 -4.65 4.63
CA ALA A 137 -3.34 -5.59 3.50
C ALA A 137 -4.75 -6.18 3.30
N ARG A 138 -5.42 -6.56 4.39
CA ARG A 138 -6.78 -7.10 4.33
C ARG A 138 -7.80 -6.05 3.85
N ILE A 139 -7.84 -4.89 4.48
CA ILE A 139 -8.81 -3.83 4.12
C ILE A 139 -8.66 -3.44 2.65
N VAL A 140 -7.44 -3.26 2.17
CA VAL A 140 -7.21 -2.87 0.78
C VAL A 140 -7.56 -4.01 -0.17
N ARG A 141 -7.16 -5.24 0.12
CA ARG A 141 -7.50 -6.41 -0.69
C ARG A 141 -9.01 -6.64 -0.82
N GLU A 142 -9.73 -6.63 0.30
CA GLU A 142 -11.18 -6.85 0.28
C GLU A 142 -11.91 -5.64 -0.35
N GLY A 143 -11.47 -4.42 -0.06
CA GLY A 143 -12.02 -3.22 -0.70
C GLY A 143 -11.79 -3.19 -2.22
N MET A 144 -10.62 -3.64 -2.70
CA MET A 144 -10.36 -3.75 -4.15
C MET A 144 -11.24 -4.81 -4.81
N LYS A 145 -11.46 -5.97 -4.18
CA LYS A 145 -12.31 -7.03 -4.72
C LYS A 145 -13.77 -6.62 -4.88
N THR A 146 -14.30 -5.88 -3.91
CA THR A 146 -15.71 -5.47 -3.87
C THR A 146 -15.96 -4.10 -4.49
N TYR A 147 -14.91 -3.43 -5.01
CA TYR A 147 -15.03 -2.11 -5.59
C TYR A 147 -15.93 -2.12 -6.83
N GLU A 148 -16.85 -1.18 -6.89
CA GLU A 148 -17.76 -0.97 -8.03
C GLU A 148 -17.60 0.46 -8.57
N SER A 149 -17.67 0.62 -9.88
CA SER A 149 -17.56 1.90 -10.57
C SER A 149 -18.37 1.91 -11.85
N ASN A 150 -18.86 3.09 -12.24
CA ASN A 150 -19.47 3.29 -13.56
C ASN A 150 -18.44 3.29 -14.70
N ASP A 151 -17.15 3.29 -14.42
CA ASP A 151 -16.07 3.18 -15.39
C ASP A 151 -15.44 1.78 -15.28
N SER A 152 -15.82 0.89 -16.21
CA SER A 152 -15.39 -0.52 -16.20
C SER A 152 -13.87 -0.69 -16.33
N THR A 153 -13.19 0.22 -17.01
CA THR A 153 -11.72 0.20 -17.13
C THR A 153 -11.08 0.46 -15.78
N PHE A 154 -11.58 1.44 -15.04
CA PHE A 154 -11.05 1.76 -13.71
C PHE A 154 -11.41 0.68 -12.69
N GLU A 155 -12.66 0.18 -12.73
CA GLU A 155 -13.09 -0.92 -11.86
C GLU A 155 -12.22 -2.16 -12.02
N ARG A 156 -11.99 -2.57 -13.26
CA ARG A 156 -11.10 -3.69 -13.57
C ARG A 156 -9.68 -3.43 -13.04
N ALA A 157 -9.12 -2.25 -13.30
CA ALA A 157 -7.77 -1.92 -12.84
C ALA A 157 -7.65 -1.98 -11.30
N VAL A 158 -8.70 -1.59 -10.56
CA VAL A 158 -8.75 -1.75 -9.10
C VAL A 158 -8.76 -3.23 -8.70
N LYS A 159 -9.63 -4.04 -9.31
CA LYS A 159 -9.80 -5.46 -8.98
C LYS A 159 -8.63 -6.35 -9.43
N GLN A 160 -7.82 -5.90 -10.40
CA GLN A 160 -6.70 -6.65 -10.94
C GLN A 160 -5.46 -6.65 -10.03
N VAL A 161 -5.37 -5.75 -9.05
CA VAL A 161 -4.22 -5.68 -8.15
C VAL A 161 -4.18 -6.88 -7.21
N GLU A 162 -3.09 -7.67 -7.29
CA GLU A 162 -2.85 -8.81 -6.42
C GLU A 162 -2.18 -8.36 -5.11
N VAL A 163 -2.93 -8.28 -4.03
CA VAL A 163 -2.41 -7.88 -2.72
C VAL A 163 -1.89 -9.09 -1.94
N LYS A 164 -0.63 -9.03 -1.51
CA LYS A 164 0.03 -10.01 -0.65
C LYS A 164 0.36 -9.39 0.71
N ASN A 165 -0.06 -10.05 1.79
CA ASN A 165 0.39 -9.66 3.12
C ASN A 165 1.74 -10.31 3.39
N VAL A 166 2.79 -9.60 3.07
CA VAL A 166 4.18 -10.03 3.20
C VAL A 166 5.08 -8.81 3.34
N GLU A 167 6.18 -8.96 4.03
CA GLU A 167 7.24 -7.96 4.07
C GLU A 167 7.89 -7.85 2.69
N ALA A 168 8.31 -6.63 2.29
CA ALA A 168 8.76 -6.33 0.94
C ALA A 168 9.94 -7.20 0.48
N VAL A 169 10.98 -7.35 1.30
CA VAL A 169 12.16 -8.15 0.96
C VAL A 169 11.79 -9.62 0.80
N ASP A 170 10.96 -10.15 1.70
CA ASP A 170 10.51 -11.55 1.63
C ASP A 170 9.61 -11.80 0.41
N GLY A 171 8.79 -10.80 0.05
CA GLY A 171 8.01 -10.85 -1.18
C GLY A 171 8.89 -10.86 -2.43
N LEU A 172 9.92 -10.02 -2.47
CA LEU A 172 10.87 -9.96 -3.59
C LEU A 172 11.68 -11.22 -3.72
N ARG A 173 12.14 -11.83 -2.60
CA ARG A 173 12.89 -13.11 -2.60
C ARG A 173 12.13 -14.26 -3.24
N GLN A 174 10.80 -14.24 -3.22
CA GLN A 174 9.95 -15.25 -3.85
C GLN A 174 9.86 -15.12 -5.38
N LEU A 175 10.35 -14.00 -5.93
CA LEU A 175 10.32 -13.73 -7.36
C LEU A 175 11.65 -14.13 -8.01
N SER A 176 11.58 -14.67 -9.23
CA SER A 176 12.76 -15.01 -10.03
C SER A 176 13.52 -13.76 -10.48
N ASP A 177 14.81 -13.93 -10.77
CA ASP A 177 15.62 -12.87 -11.35
C ASP A 177 15.00 -12.34 -12.63
N ARG A 178 14.99 -11.02 -12.79
CA ARG A 178 14.50 -10.32 -14.00
C ARG A 178 13.10 -10.80 -14.42
N SER A 179 12.21 -11.03 -13.46
CA SER A 179 10.83 -11.49 -13.70
C SER A 179 9.81 -10.36 -13.73
N VAL A 180 10.18 -9.16 -13.28
CA VAL A 180 9.31 -7.99 -13.11
C VAL A 180 9.82 -6.83 -13.97
N ASP A 181 8.95 -6.15 -14.71
CA ASP A 181 9.39 -5.04 -15.56
C ASP A 181 9.76 -3.81 -14.75
N VAL A 182 8.94 -3.46 -13.75
CA VAL A 182 9.18 -2.32 -12.86
C VAL A 182 8.90 -2.69 -11.41
N VAL A 183 9.82 -2.35 -10.51
CA VAL A 183 9.64 -2.41 -9.05
C VAL A 183 9.51 -1.01 -8.50
N TYR A 184 8.57 -0.81 -7.58
CA TYR A 184 8.27 0.48 -6.95
C TYR A 184 8.39 0.40 -5.42
N LEU A 185 9.03 1.42 -4.83
CA LEU A 185 9.22 1.58 -3.40
C LEU A 185 8.75 2.98 -2.98
N ASP A 186 7.82 3.06 -2.04
CA ASP A 186 7.39 4.30 -1.36
C ASP A 186 7.36 4.10 0.16
N PRO A 187 8.50 3.79 0.79
CA PRO A 187 8.54 3.56 2.22
C PRO A 187 8.11 4.83 2.97
N MET A 188 7.42 4.66 4.09
CA MET A 188 7.01 5.77 4.95
C MET A 188 8.23 6.39 5.62
N PHE A 189 8.39 7.72 5.53
CA PHE A 189 9.59 8.44 6.01
C PHE A 189 9.41 8.99 7.41
N GLU A 190 10.45 8.87 8.26
CA GLU A 190 10.52 9.51 9.59
C GLU A 190 10.42 11.04 9.53
N ALA A 191 10.92 11.66 8.46
CA ALA A 191 10.99 13.12 8.30
C ALA A 191 9.64 13.84 8.19
N SER A 192 8.52 13.12 8.20
CA SER A 192 7.17 13.70 8.15
C SER A 192 6.48 13.80 9.51
N ILE A 193 7.23 13.65 10.62
CA ILE A 193 6.70 13.70 12.00
C ILE A 193 6.24 15.12 12.39
N ASP A 194 6.75 16.17 11.74
CA ASP A 194 6.56 17.57 12.15
C ASP A 194 5.30 18.26 11.59
N GLU A 195 4.45 17.61 10.80
CA GLU A 195 3.24 18.25 10.26
C GLU A 195 1.97 17.49 10.63
N ALA A 196 1.11 18.17 11.40
CA ALA A 196 -0.26 17.74 11.70
C ALA A 196 -1.10 17.61 10.41
N THR A 197 -1.09 16.44 9.80
CA THR A 197 -1.96 16.10 8.67
C THR A 197 -2.89 14.96 9.06
N PRO A 198 -4.13 14.86 8.50
CA PRO A 198 -5.05 13.74 8.76
C PRO A 198 -4.48 12.35 8.44
N PHE A 199 -3.32 12.30 7.77
CA PHE A 199 -2.55 11.07 7.50
C PHE A 199 -1.66 10.62 8.67
N PHE A 200 -1.59 11.38 9.77
CA PHE A 200 -0.69 11.11 10.90
C PHE A 200 -0.99 9.76 11.56
N ASP A 201 -2.28 9.41 11.69
CA ASP A 201 -2.71 8.20 12.37
C ASP A 201 -2.34 6.92 11.60
N VAL A 202 -2.34 6.98 10.26
CA VAL A 202 -1.90 5.87 9.39
C VAL A 202 -0.39 5.68 9.45
N LYS A 203 0.38 6.77 9.64
CA LYS A 203 1.84 6.71 9.77
C LYS A 203 2.31 5.98 11.02
N ARG A 204 1.53 6.00 12.10
CA ARG A 204 1.86 5.24 13.35
C ARG A 204 1.68 3.73 13.19
N ALA A 205 0.78 3.31 12.32
CA ALA A 205 0.55 1.88 12.03
C ALA A 205 1.52 1.32 11.00
N ALA A 206 1.98 2.16 10.06
CA ALA A 206 3.00 1.76 9.11
C ALA A 206 4.34 1.68 9.84
N SER A 207 4.98 0.52 9.82
CA SER A 207 6.31 0.38 10.37
C SER A 207 7.28 1.20 9.52
N TYR A 208 8.07 2.01 10.19
CA TYR A 208 9.17 2.79 9.61
C TYR A 208 10.38 1.88 9.39
N ASP A 209 10.32 1.00 8.40
CA ASP A 209 11.51 0.24 8.04
C ASP A 209 12.38 1.07 7.11
N PRO A 210 13.61 1.35 7.49
CA PRO A 210 14.56 1.98 6.58
C PRO A 210 14.76 1.04 5.37
N VAL A 211 14.88 1.61 4.19
CA VAL A 211 15.26 0.84 3.01
C VAL A 211 16.69 0.32 3.24
N THR A 212 16.84 -0.99 3.29
CA THR A 212 18.11 -1.69 3.53
C THR A 212 18.84 -1.97 2.23
N ASP A 213 20.15 -2.27 2.32
CA ASP A 213 20.95 -2.71 1.19
C ASP A 213 20.30 -3.91 0.50
N GLU A 214 19.84 -4.87 1.32
CA GLU A 214 19.18 -6.09 0.83
C GLU A 214 17.89 -5.79 0.06
N TRP A 215 17.07 -4.86 0.54
CA TRP A 215 15.85 -4.47 -0.17
C TRP A 215 16.17 -3.92 -1.56
N ILE A 216 17.18 -3.06 -1.67
CA ILE A 216 17.61 -2.49 -2.95
C ILE A 216 18.20 -3.57 -3.86
N ASP A 217 19.02 -4.49 -3.33
CA ASP A 217 19.62 -5.57 -4.11
C ASP A 217 18.54 -6.50 -4.66
N GLU A 218 17.56 -6.90 -3.84
CA GLU A 218 16.46 -7.74 -4.26
C GLU A 218 15.56 -7.02 -5.29
N ALA A 219 15.25 -5.73 -5.08
CA ALA A 219 14.49 -4.94 -6.05
C ALA A 219 15.20 -4.87 -7.42
N LYS A 220 16.52 -4.66 -7.42
CA LYS A 220 17.33 -4.66 -8.64
C LYS A 220 17.46 -6.03 -9.28
N ARG A 221 17.58 -7.10 -8.48
CA ARG A 221 17.67 -8.47 -8.95
C ARG A 221 16.44 -8.87 -9.78
N VAL A 222 15.23 -8.58 -9.25
CA VAL A 222 13.99 -8.98 -9.91
C VAL A 222 13.60 -8.06 -11.05
N ALA A 223 14.09 -6.82 -11.11
CA ALA A 223 13.71 -5.84 -12.11
C ALA A 223 14.34 -6.13 -13.49
N ARG A 224 13.50 -6.17 -14.54
CA ARG A 224 13.95 -6.23 -15.94
C ARG A 224 14.37 -4.87 -16.47
N ARG A 225 13.67 -3.80 -16.08
CA ARG A 225 13.80 -2.47 -16.69
C ARG A 225 14.16 -1.38 -15.68
N ALA A 226 13.38 -1.22 -14.64
CA ALA A 226 13.58 -0.13 -13.70
C ALA A 226 13.18 -0.48 -12.25
N VAL A 227 13.86 0.16 -11.31
CA VAL A 227 13.40 0.32 -9.94
C VAL A 227 13.11 1.79 -9.70
N ILE A 228 11.92 2.12 -9.22
CA ILE A 228 11.51 3.48 -8.88
C ILE A 228 11.39 3.57 -7.36
N TRP A 229 12.07 4.54 -6.79
CA TRP A 229 12.03 4.80 -5.36
C TRP A 229 11.60 6.23 -5.11
N LYS A 230 10.46 6.40 -4.45
CA LYS A 230 9.95 7.71 -4.04
C LYS A 230 10.56 8.07 -2.69
N VAL A 231 11.10 9.29 -2.57
CA VAL A 231 11.85 9.73 -1.39
C VAL A 231 11.51 11.15 -1.01
N HIS A 232 11.71 11.48 0.26
CA HIS A 232 11.68 12.89 0.70
C HIS A 232 12.84 13.65 0.06
N TYR A 233 12.64 14.93 -0.30
CA TYR A 233 13.64 15.73 -1.03
C TYR A 233 14.98 15.89 -0.28
N LYS A 234 14.99 15.77 1.05
CA LYS A 234 16.19 15.85 1.90
C LYS A 234 16.98 14.55 1.97
N SER A 235 16.43 13.41 1.55
CA SER A 235 17.14 12.14 1.58
C SER A 235 18.15 12.06 0.44
N ASP A 236 19.39 11.66 0.71
CA ASP A 236 20.44 11.39 -0.27
C ASP A 236 20.67 9.87 -0.47
N ALA A 237 19.91 9.05 0.23
CA ALA A 237 20.07 7.60 0.20
C ALA A 237 20.00 6.99 -1.20
N PRO A 238 19.05 7.34 -2.08
CA PRO A 238 18.97 6.71 -3.40
C PRO A 238 20.22 6.90 -4.28
N GLU A 239 20.86 8.06 -4.20
CA GLU A 239 22.04 8.36 -4.99
C GLU A 239 23.23 7.44 -4.65
N ARG A 240 23.34 7.01 -3.39
CA ARG A 240 24.37 6.03 -2.93
C ARG A 240 24.18 4.66 -3.58
N TYR A 241 22.95 4.32 -3.95
CA TYR A 241 22.62 3.07 -4.66
C TYR A 241 22.58 3.24 -6.19
N GLY A 242 23.02 4.39 -6.71
CA GLY A 242 23.08 4.64 -8.15
C GLY A 242 21.74 4.99 -8.81
N PHE A 243 20.78 5.47 -8.02
CA PHE A 243 19.54 6.02 -8.57
C PHE A 243 19.74 7.44 -9.06
N THR A 244 19.05 7.82 -10.12
CA THR A 244 18.98 9.16 -10.63
C THR A 244 17.73 9.86 -10.11
N ARG A 245 17.88 11.05 -9.52
CA ARG A 245 16.78 11.83 -8.95
C ARG A 245 16.08 12.68 -10.01
N ILE A 246 14.76 12.58 -10.03
CA ILE A 246 13.88 13.43 -10.81
C ILE A 246 13.29 14.50 -9.88
N ARG A 247 13.85 15.71 -9.95
CA ARG A 247 13.46 16.82 -9.08
C ARG A 247 12.07 17.35 -9.46
N ARG A 248 11.22 17.57 -8.45
CA ARG A 248 9.90 18.21 -8.60
C ARG A 248 9.92 19.50 -7.80
N GLN A 249 9.79 20.65 -8.46
CA GLN A 249 9.93 21.97 -7.83
C GLN A 249 8.92 22.26 -6.71
N THR A 250 7.71 21.69 -6.78
CA THR A 250 6.61 21.99 -5.85
C THR A 250 6.28 20.84 -4.90
N SER A 251 7.08 19.76 -4.85
CA SER A 251 6.79 18.58 -4.05
C SER A 251 7.89 18.33 -3.02
N LYS A 252 7.48 18.00 -1.79
CA LYS A 252 8.39 17.49 -0.75
C LYS A 252 8.89 16.07 -1.06
N PHE A 253 8.27 15.36 -2.02
CA PHE A 253 8.66 14.03 -2.43
C PHE A 253 9.11 14.02 -3.88
N HIS A 254 10.28 13.41 -4.10
CA HIS A 254 10.88 13.23 -5.41
C HIS A 254 10.84 11.75 -5.78
N TYR A 255 10.75 11.48 -7.06
CA TYR A 255 11.02 10.16 -7.59
C TYR A 255 12.50 10.01 -7.88
N THR A 256 13.02 8.83 -7.65
CA THR A 256 14.34 8.41 -8.10
C THR A 256 14.19 7.14 -8.93
N VAL A 257 15.03 6.95 -9.93
CA VAL A 257 14.96 5.80 -10.83
C VAL A 257 16.35 5.19 -11.01
N TRP A 258 16.40 3.88 -10.89
CA TRP A 258 17.50 3.05 -11.34
C TRP A 258 17.02 2.24 -12.54
N THR A 259 17.82 2.18 -13.60
CA THR A 259 17.49 1.41 -14.81
C THR A 259 18.57 0.37 -15.06
N THR A 260 18.15 -0.81 -15.51
CA THR A 260 19.11 -1.79 -16.01
C THR A 260 19.84 -1.17 -17.20
N LYS A 261 21.18 -1.12 -17.16
CA LYS A 261 21.95 -0.71 -18.33
C LYS A 261 21.59 -1.66 -19.47
N LYS A 262 20.94 -1.15 -20.52
CA LYS A 262 20.93 -1.90 -21.79
C LYS A 262 22.39 -2.18 -22.14
N ALA A 263 22.74 -3.45 -22.29
CA ALA A 263 23.96 -3.77 -23.00
C ALA A 263 23.87 -3.01 -24.36
N ARG A 264 24.78 -2.07 -24.56
CA ARG A 264 24.94 -1.44 -25.87
C ARG A 264 25.34 -2.55 -26.83
N THR A 265 24.38 -3.04 -27.61
CA THR A 265 24.67 -3.85 -28.81
C THR A 265 25.18 -2.92 -29.90
#